data_6c8e39f0e69a7fe472fd0e8f709f67b4
#
_entry.id   6c8e39f0e69a7fe472fd0e8f709f67b4
#
_cell.length_a   1.000
_cell.length_b   1.000
_cell.length_c   1.000
_cell.angle_alpha   90.00
_cell.angle_beta   90.00
_cell.angle_gamma   90.00
#
_symmetry.space_group_name_H-M   'P 1'
#
loop_
_entity.id
_entity.type
_entity.pdbx_description
1 polymer ?
#
loop_
_entity_poly.entity_id
_entity_poly.type
_entity_poly.pdbx_seq_one_letter_code
_entity_poly.pdbx_strand_id
1 'polypeptide(L)'
;MAQTTLNIVILAAGKGTRMYSKMPKVLHRIGGKPMVERVIDTAAALHPQNICVVIGHGKDQVLDTVKRDVVWVEQTEQLGTGHAVKTALPHLSAEGRTLVLYGDVPLIDTATLETLLEAAGSEVGLLTDVPTDPTGLGRIIRDSQGSVTAIVEEKDADAAQKAVREINTGILVLPNAKLENWLNSLSSNNAQGEYYLTDLIAKAVADGIKVHPVQVRASHLAAGVNNKLQLAELERIFQTEQAQALLKAGVTLRDPARFDLRGRLKHGQDVVIDVNVVLEGDIEIGDNVEIGANCVIKNAKIGANSKIAPFSHLEDCEVGQNNQIGPYARLRPQARLSDDVHVGNFVEIKNAAIGKGTKANHLTYIGDAEVGSKTNFGAGTIIANYDGANKHKTVIGDEVRIGSNCVLVAPVKLGNKVTTGAGSTITKNVEDNKLALARARQTVIEGWVRPEKGDEK
;
A
#
# COMPACT_ATOMS: atom_id res chain seq x y z
N MET A 1 28.00 19.73 -19.32
CA MET A 1 27.27 19.19 -20.48
C MET A 1 25.80 19.59 -20.31
N ALA A 2 25.18 20.17 -21.34
CA ALA A 2 23.75 20.48 -21.27
C ALA A 2 22.97 19.17 -21.00
N GLN A 3 22.14 19.18 -20.00
CA GLN A 3 21.33 18.01 -19.64
C GLN A 3 20.37 17.73 -20.81
N THR A 4 20.52 16.59 -21.48
CA THR A 4 19.66 16.22 -22.60
C THR A 4 18.21 16.13 -22.13
N THR A 5 17.31 16.87 -22.76
CA THR A 5 15.89 16.88 -22.41
C THR A 5 15.32 15.46 -22.42
N LEU A 6 14.72 15.04 -21.31
CA LEU A 6 14.07 13.74 -21.16
C LEU A 6 12.55 13.93 -21.04
N ASN A 7 11.79 13.31 -21.94
CA ASN A 7 10.36 13.11 -21.78
C ASN A 7 10.08 11.66 -21.43
N ILE A 8 8.99 11.40 -20.70
CA ILE A 8 8.55 10.04 -20.40
C ILE A 8 7.10 9.86 -20.83
N VAL A 9 6.84 8.76 -21.50
CA VAL A 9 5.47 8.35 -21.90
C VAL A 9 5.16 7.03 -21.22
N ILE A 10 4.10 7.01 -20.40
CA ILE A 10 3.63 5.80 -19.69
C ILE A 10 2.35 5.30 -20.36
N LEU A 11 2.39 4.10 -20.94
CA LEU A 11 1.25 3.49 -21.61
C LEU A 11 0.34 2.78 -20.60
N ALA A 12 -0.89 3.28 -20.44
CA ALA A 12 -1.85 2.83 -19.44
C ALA A 12 -3.29 2.67 -20.01
N ALA A 13 -3.47 2.65 -21.34
CA ALA A 13 -4.78 2.67 -22.00
C ALA A 13 -5.43 1.28 -22.20
N GLY A 14 -4.74 0.20 -21.89
CA GLY A 14 -5.17 -1.18 -22.18
C GLY A 14 -6.41 -1.63 -21.39
N LYS A 15 -7.29 -2.43 -22.02
CA LYS A 15 -8.57 -2.93 -21.45
C LYS A 15 -8.39 -3.90 -20.28
N GLY A 16 -7.28 -4.65 -20.21
CA GLY A 16 -6.98 -5.59 -19.13
C GLY A 16 -8.01 -6.70 -18.92
N THR A 17 -8.60 -7.25 -19.98
CA THR A 17 -9.68 -8.24 -19.93
C THR A 17 -9.34 -9.49 -19.11
N ARG A 18 -8.08 -9.92 -19.13
CA ARG A 18 -7.55 -11.08 -18.36
C ARG A 18 -7.51 -10.86 -16.83
N MET A 19 -7.78 -9.63 -16.37
CA MET A 19 -7.89 -9.34 -14.92
C MET A 19 -9.24 -9.75 -14.33
N TYR A 20 -10.25 -10.03 -15.15
CA TYR A 20 -11.62 -10.32 -14.72
C TYR A 20 -12.13 -9.32 -13.68
N SER A 21 -11.95 -8.03 -13.94
CA SER A 21 -12.24 -6.95 -13.00
C SER A 21 -12.90 -5.76 -13.70
N LYS A 22 -13.81 -5.09 -12.98
CA LYS A 22 -14.36 -3.79 -13.42
C LYS A 22 -13.37 -2.65 -13.17
N MET A 23 -12.37 -2.86 -12.32
CA MET A 23 -11.29 -1.91 -12.08
C MET A 23 -10.30 -1.94 -13.24
N PRO A 24 -9.88 -0.81 -13.78
CA PRO A 24 -8.82 -0.73 -14.78
C PRO A 24 -7.56 -1.47 -14.31
N LYS A 25 -6.91 -2.21 -15.23
CA LYS A 25 -5.75 -3.05 -14.93
C LYS A 25 -4.69 -2.31 -14.11
N VAL A 26 -4.36 -1.10 -14.52
CA VAL A 26 -3.29 -0.29 -13.94
C VAL A 26 -3.58 0.26 -12.53
N LEU A 27 -4.84 0.17 -12.08
CA LEU A 27 -5.25 0.54 -10.71
C LEU A 27 -5.14 -0.59 -9.69
N HIS A 28 -4.91 -1.83 -10.13
CA HIS A 28 -4.60 -2.89 -9.18
C HIS A 28 -3.33 -2.55 -8.41
N ARG A 29 -3.30 -2.96 -7.14
CA ARG A 29 -2.28 -2.49 -6.19
C ARG A 29 -1.19 -3.53 -5.99
N ILE A 30 0.04 -3.04 -5.82
CA ILE A 30 1.19 -3.77 -5.29
C ILE A 30 1.75 -2.97 -4.11
N GLY A 31 1.92 -3.60 -2.96
CA GLY A 31 2.31 -2.93 -1.72
C GLY A 31 1.38 -1.77 -1.35
N GLY A 32 0.07 -1.93 -1.56
CA GLY A 32 -0.94 -0.93 -1.25
C GLY A 32 -1.09 0.23 -2.25
N LYS A 33 -0.18 0.38 -3.25
CA LYS A 33 -0.18 1.49 -4.23
C LYS A 33 -0.59 1.00 -5.63
N PRO A 34 -1.44 1.74 -6.40
CA PRO A 34 -1.75 1.41 -7.79
C PRO A 34 -0.50 1.19 -8.65
N MET A 35 -0.53 0.22 -9.54
CA MET A 35 0.62 -0.11 -10.39
C MET A 35 1.11 1.09 -11.21
N VAL A 36 0.21 1.82 -11.87
CA VAL A 36 0.57 3.02 -12.65
C VAL A 36 1.21 4.10 -11.79
N GLU A 37 0.77 4.26 -10.55
CA GLU A 37 1.32 5.25 -9.64
C GLU A 37 2.75 4.89 -9.22
N ARG A 38 3.08 3.61 -9.10
CA ARG A 38 4.46 3.15 -8.89
C ARG A 38 5.36 3.52 -10.06
N VAL A 39 4.88 3.28 -11.28
CA VAL A 39 5.63 3.64 -12.50
C VAL A 39 5.82 5.16 -12.61
N ILE A 40 4.80 5.95 -12.26
CA ILE A 40 4.91 7.42 -12.23
C ILE A 40 5.95 7.85 -11.18
N ASP A 41 5.99 7.25 -9.99
CA ASP A 41 6.98 7.57 -8.97
C ASP A 41 8.42 7.27 -9.45
N THR A 42 8.63 6.11 -10.08
CA THR A 42 9.93 5.75 -10.67
C THR A 42 10.32 6.71 -11.80
N ALA A 43 9.36 7.07 -12.67
CA ALA A 43 9.57 8.05 -13.74
C ALA A 43 9.94 9.43 -13.21
N ALA A 44 9.25 9.90 -12.18
CA ALA A 44 9.51 11.21 -11.55
C ALA A 44 10.90 11.30 -10.92
N ALA A 45 11.43 10.20 -10.40
CA ALA A 45 12.78 10.13 -9.83
C ALA A 45 13.91 10.35 -10.85
N LEU A 46 13.63 10.22 -12.17
CA LEU A 46 14.55 10.55 -13.24
C LEU A 46 14.59 12.05 -13.60
N HIS A 47 13.80 12.88 -12.92
CA HIS A 47 13.69 14.32 -13.14
C HIS A 47 13.43 14.72 -14.62
N PRO A 48 12.41 14.11 -15.28
CA PRO A 48 12.10 14.43 -16.65
C PRO A 48 11.50 15.83 -16.80
N GLN A 49 11.52 16.37 -18.03
CA GLN A 49 10.81 17.62 -18.34
C GLN A 49 9.29 17.41 -18.30
N ASN A 50 8.79 16.30 -18.86
CA ASN A 50 7.38 15.94 -18.87
C ASN A 50 7.18 14.45 -18.62
N ILE A 51 6.11 14.13 -17.92
CA ILE A 51 5.57 12.75 -17.81
C ILE A 51 4.17 12.77 -18.45
N CYS A 52 4.01 12.09 -19.58
CA CYS A 52 2.73 11.89 -20.23
C CYS A 52 2.20 10.50 -19.89
N VAL A 53 1.01 10.39 -19.32
CA VAL A 53 0.35 9.11 -19.06
C VAL A 53 -0.79 8.93 -20.03
N VAL A 54 -0.64 7.95 -20.94
CA VAL A 54 -1.64 7.65 -21.95
C VAL A 54 -2.68 6.71 -21.35
N ILE A 55 -3.91 7.21 -21.19
CA ILE A 55 -5.05 6.50 -20.62
C ILE A 55 -6.14 6.28 -21.68
N GLY A 56 -7.02 5.34 -21.43
CA GLY A 56 -8.11 5.02 -22.38
C GLY A 56 -9.26 4.35 -21.62
N HIS A 57 -9.31 3.02 -21.62
CA HIS A 57 -10.36 2.29 -20.92
C HIS A 57 -10.36 2.59 -19.41
N GLY A 58 -11.52 3.06 -18.88
CA GLY A 58 -11.68 3.38 -17.48
C GLY A 58 -10.96 4.66 -17.02
N LYS A 59 -10.75 5.61 -17.96
CA LYS A 59 -10.04 6.88 -17.70
C LYS A 59 -10.53 7.62 -16.48
N ASP A 60 -11.85 7.71 -16.25
CA ASP A 60 -12.43 8.45 -15.13
C ASP A 60 -11.99 7.85 -13.79
N GLN A 61 -12.00 6.52 -13.67
CA GLN A 61 -11.53 5.84 -12.46
C GLN A 61 -10.03 6.06 -12.23
N VAL A 62 -9.22 6.12 -13.30
CA VAL A 62 -7.78 6.41 -13.20
C VAL A 62 -7.56 7.84 -12.71
N LEU A 63 -8.23 8.82 -13.30
CA LEU A 63 -8.14 10.24 -12.93
C LEU A 63 -8.65 10.49 -11.50
N ASP A 64 -9.69 9.78 -11.08
CA ASP A 64 -10.23 9.88 -9.71
C ASP A 64 -9.30 9.28 -8.66
N THR A 65 -8.59 8.21 -9.01
CA THR A 65 -7.74 7.44 -8.06
C THR A 65 -6.33 8.02 -7.96
N VAL A 66 -5.71 8.38 -9.09
CA VAL A 66 -4.31 8.78 -9.17
C VAL A 66 -4.20 10.29 -9.24
N LYS A 67 -3.85 10.92 -8.13
CA LYS A 67 -3.70 12.39 -8.02
C LYS A 67 -2.21 12.76 -8.12
N ARG A 68 -1.68 12.71 -9.34
CA ARG A 68 -0.29 13.06 -9.65
C ARG A 68 -0.23 14.22 -10.64
N ASP A 69 0.78 15.05 -10.51
CA ASP A 69 1.07 16.15 -11.44
C ASP A 69 1.77 15.57 -12.68
N VAL A 70 0.98 15.16 -13.65
CA VAL A 70 1.41 14.58 -14.92
C VAL A 70 0.46 15.03 -16.04
N VAL A 71 0.93 14.94 -17.27
CA VAL A 71 0.11 15.22 -18.45
C VAL A 71 -0.72 13.97 -18.79
N TRP A 72 -2.02 14.04 -18.56
CA TRP A 72 -2.95 12.97 -18.93
C TRP A 72 -3.33 13.07 -20.39
N VAL A 73 -3.07 12.02 -21.17
CA VAL A 73 -3.36 11.96 -22.62
C VAL A 73 -4.38 10.87 -22.89
N GLU A 74 -5.47 11.18 -23.55
CA GLU A 74 -6.51 10.20 -23.86
C GLU A 74 -6.25 9.52 -25.21
N GLN A 75 -6.11 8.20 -25.20
CA GLN A 75 -6.19 7.37 -26.39
C GLN A 75 -7.63 6.87 -26.56
N THR A 76 -8.42 7.54 -27.39
CA THR A 76 -9.84 7.24 -27.61
C THR A 76 -10.05 5.90 -28.30
N GLU A 77 -9.21 5.56 -29.28
CA GLU A 77 -9.20 4.28 -29.99
C GLU A 77 -7.91 3.52 -29.67
N GLN A 78 -8.03 2.31 -29.17
CA GLN A 78 -6.88 1.47 -28.81
C GLN A 78 -6.33 0.76 -30.07
N LEU A 79 -5.63 1.52 -30.92
CA LEU A 79 -5.06 1.04 -32.17
C LEU A 79 -3.62 0.54 -32.06
N GLY A 80 -3.16 0.23 -30.86
CA GLY A 80 -1.83 -0.31 -30.58
C GLY A 80 -0.90 0.65 -29.84
N THR A 81 0.30 0.15 -29.48
CA THR A 81 1.29 0.86 -28.66
C THR A 81 1.94 2.04 -29.40
N GLY A 82 2.19 1.90 -30.70
CA GLY A 82 2.69 3.00 -31.53
C GLY A 82 1.68 4.16 -31.62
N HIS A 83 0.38 3.84 -31.78
CA HIS A 83 -0.68 4.84 -31.75
C HIS A 83 -0.74 5.56 -30.38
N ALA A 84 -0.58 4.82 -29.28
CA ALA A 84 -0.57 5.42 -27.95
C ALA A 84 0.57 6.43 -27.76
N VAL A 85 1.79 6.12 -28.20
CA VAL A 85 2.91 7.08 -28.17
C VAL A 85 2.64 8.26 -29.10
N LYS A 86 2.04 8.02 -30.29
CA LYS A 86 1.68 9.08 -31.23
C LYS A 86 0.69 10.09 -30.65
N THR A 87 -0.28 9.66 -29.82
CA THR A 87 -1.21 10.59 -29.14
C THR A 87 -0.52 11.49 -28.13
N ALA A 88 0.63 11.08 -27.59
CA ALA A 88 1.42 11.88 -26.65
C ALA A 88 2.35 12.90 -27.32
N LEU A 89 2.62 12.79 -28.64
CA LEU A 89 3.56 13.67 -29.37
C LEU A 89 3.36 15.17 -29.13
N PRO A 90 2.12 15.74 -29.11
CA PRO A 90 1.92 17.18 -28.92
C PRO A 90 2.43 17.69 -27.55
N HIS A 91 2.70 16.80 -26.61
CA HIS A 91 3.16 17.14 -25.26
C HIS A 91 4.66 16.85 -25.05
N LEU A 92 5.35 16.35 -26.08
CA LEU A 92 6.77 16.04 -26.01
C LEU A 92 7.59 17.19 -26.61
N SER A 93 8.75 17.47 -26.04
CA SER A 93 9.69 18.40 -26.66
C SER A 93 10.24 17.85 -27.98
N ALA A 94 10.47 18.71 -28.95
CA ALA A 94 11.02 18.31 -30.25
C ALA A 94 12.47 17.81 -30.14
N GLU A 95 13.20 18.29 -29.13
CA GLU A 95 14.60 17.91 -28.88
C GLU A 95 14.70 16.96 -27.70
N GLY A 96 15.83 16.24 -27.62
CA GLY A 96 16.09 15.29 -26.58
C GLY A 96 15.65 13.88 -26.88
N ARG A 97 15.15 13.16 -25.88
CA ARG A 97 14.76 11.77 -25.99
C ARG A 97 13.50 11.44 -25.20
N THR A 98 12.78 10.45 -25.64
CA THR A 98 11.57 9.94 -24.97
C THR A 98 11.79 8.51 -24.47
N LEU A 99 11.60 8.33 -23.16
CA LEU A 99 11.54 7.02 -22.52
C LEU A 99 10.08 6.55 -22.50
N VAL A 100 9.82 5.38 -23.06
CA VAL A 100 8.49 4.74 -23.05
C VAL A 100 8.45 3.67 -21.98
N LEU A 101 7.47 3.78 -21.07
CA LEU A 101 7.20 2.86 -19.97
C LEU A 101 5.77 2.30 -20.08
N TYR A 102 5.49 1.26 -19.30
CA TYR A 102 4.17 0.63 -19.23
C TYR A 102 3.61 0.73 -17.80
N GLY A 103 2.38 1.21 -17.67
CA GLY A 103 1.71 1.38 -16.37
C GLY A 103 1.40 0.10 -15.62
N ASP A 104 1.61 -1.04 -16.24
CA ASP A 104 1.46 -2.39 -15.67
C ASP A 104 2.77 -3.11 -15.41
N VAL A 105 3.91 -2.41 -15.51
CA VAL A 105 5.26 -2.89 -15.12
C VAL A 105 5.67 -2.23 -13.80
N PRO A 106 5.07 -2.60 -12.68
CA PRO A 106 5.09 -1.82 -11.43
C PRO A 106 6.39 -1.87 -10.64
N LEU A 107 7.28 -2.82 -10.94
CA LEU A 107 8.53 -3.04 -10.20
C LEU A 107 9.76 -2.51 -10.93
N ILE A 108 9.58 -1.85 -12.08
CA ILE A 108 10.71 -1.18 -12.75
C ILE A 108 11.35 -0.16 -11.83
N ASP A 109 12.66 -0.18 -11.73
CA ASP A 109 13.39 0.72 -10.84
C ASP A 109 14.23 1.77 -11.60
N THR A 110 14.55 2.84 -10.89
CA THR A 110 15.30 3.99 -11.42
C THR A 110 16.67 3.57 -11.93
N ALA A 111 17.39 2.69 -11.23
CA ALA A 111 18.74 2.26 -11.61
C ALA A 111 18.77 1.53 -12.95
N THR A 112 17.76 0.68 -13.23
CA THR A 112 17.61 0.00 -14.53
C THR A 112 17.36 1.03 -15.65
N LEU A 113 16.52 2.02 -15.39
CA LEU A 113 16.19 3.06 -16.37
C LEU A 113 17.36 4.01 -16.62
N GLU A 114 18.13 4.38 -15.60
CA GLU A 114 19.36 5.16 -15.74
C GLU A 114 20.39 4.43 -16.60
N THR A 115 20.62 3.13 -16.34
CA THR A 115 21.52 2.30 -17.16
C THR A 115 21.07 2.27 -18.63
N LEU A 116 19.77 2.14 -18.89
CA LEU A 116 19.21 2.18 -20.24
C LEU A 116 19.41 3.53 -20.91
N LEU A 117 19.17 4.62 -20.18
CA LEU A 117 19.33 5.99 -20.67
C LEU A 117 20.82 6.29 -20.97
N GLU A 118 21.74 5.83 -20.14
CA GLU A 118 23.19 5.97 -20.38
C GLU A 118 23.64 5.21 -21.62
N ALA A 119 23.21 3.95 -21.76
CA ALA A 119 23.57 3.12 -22.90
C ALA A 119 23.03 3.68 -24.23
N ALA A 120 21.80 4.22 -24.21
CA ALA A 120 21.16 4.81 -25.39
C ALA A 120 21.88 6.09 -25.87
N GLY A 121 22.40 6.90 -24.94
CA GLY A 121 22.98 8.21 -25.29
C GLY A 121 21.98 9.08 -26.07
N SER A 122 22.28 9.39 -27.33
CA SER A 122 21.40 10.09 -28.29
C SER A 122 20.71 9.18 -29.30
N GLU A 123 20.91 7.88 -29.20
CA GLU A 123 20.40 6.86 -30.12
C GLU A 123 19.23 6.08 -29.49
N VAL A 124 18.96 4.85 -29.94
CA VAL A 124 17.87 4.05 -29.44
C VAL A 124 18.34 3.13 -28.32
N GLY A 125 17.66 3.17 -27.16
CA GLY A 125 17.83 2.21 -26.07
C GLY A 125 16.70 1.19 -26.07
N LEU A 126 17.02 -0.07 -25.82
CA LEU A 126 16.07 -1.16 -25.77
C LEU A 126 16.31 -2.02 -24.53
N LEU A 127 15.36 -2.07 -23.61
CA LEU A 127 15.44 -2.96 -22.46
C LEU A 127 15.00 -4.36 -22.87
N THR A 128 15.89 -5.36 -22.71
CA THR A 128 15.66 -6.76 -23.05
C THR A 128 15.63 -7.65 -21.83
N ASP A 129 15.09 -8.86 -21.96
CA ASP A 129 15.14 -9.91 -20.94
C ASP A 129 15.32 -11.29 -21.60
N VAL A 130 15.73 -12.28 -20.80
CA VAL A 130 15.82 -13.69 -21.18
C VAL A 130 15.05 -14.54 -20.16
N PRO A 131 13.71 -14.46 -20.16
CA PRO A 131 12.89 -15.17 -19.19
C PRO A 131 12.94 -16.69 -19.41
N THR A 132 12.50 -17.44 -18.40
CA THR A 132 12.38 -18.90 -18.48
C THR A 132 11.39 -19.32 -19.58
N ASP A 133 10.27 -18.61 -19.69
CA ASP A 133 9.27 -18.80 -20.74
C ASP A 133 9.06 -17.50 -21.52
N PRO A 134 9.51 -17.40 -22.78
CA PRO A 134 9.34 -16.23 -23.64
C PRO A 134 7.99 -16.18 -24.38
N THR A 135 7.11 -17.16 -24.18
CA THR A 135 5.84 -17.27 -24.92
C THR A 135 4.97 -16.01 -24.78
N GLY A 136 4.47 -15.54 -25.93
CA GLY A 136 3.59 -14.36 -26.00
C GLY A 136 4.33 -13.02 -25.98
N LEU A 137 5.66 -13.01 -26.00
CA LEU A 137 6.49 -11.79 -25.98
C LEU A 137 7.18 -11.59 -27.35
N GLY A 138 7.50 -10.35 -27.69
CA GLY A 138 8.25 -10.02 -28.91
C GLY A 138 9.70 -10.49 -28.83
N ARG A 139 10.24 -11.07 -29.90
CA ARG A 139 11.60 -11.60 -29.96
C ARG A 139 12.56 -10.55 -30.52
N ILE A 140 13.77 -10.50 -29.92
CA ILE A 140 14.85 -9.64 -30.39
C ILE A 140 15.60 -10.35 -31.52
N ILE A 141 15.57 -9.77 -32.71
CA ILE A 141 16.26 -10.31 -33.87
C ILE A 141 17.61 -9.61 -34.02
N ARG A 142 18.67 -10.40 -34.19
CA ARG A 142 20.03 -9.91 -34.35
C ARG A 142 20.63 -10.38 -35.68
N ASP A 143 21.54 -9.58 -36.22
CA ASP A 143 22.36 -9.98 -37.39
C ASP A 143 23.49 -10.91 -36.98
N SER A 144 24.29 -11.32 -37.97
CA SER A 144 25.46 -12.18 -37.78
C SER A 144 26.57 -11.55 -36.93
N GLN A 145 26.54 -10.24 -36.72
CA GLN A 145 27.48 -9.50 -35.86
C GLN A 145 26.95 -9.28 -34.46
N GLY A 146 25.72 -9.74 -34.16
CA GLY A 146 25.08 -9.61 -32.89
C GLY A 146 24.34 -8.29 -32.68
N SER A 147 24.25 -7.41 -33.70
CA SER A 147 23.52 -6.17 -33.62
C SER A 147 22.01 -6.41 -33.72
N VAL A 148 21.21 -5.66 -32.94
CA VAL A 148 19.76 -5.74 -33.00
C VAL A 148 19.29 -5.13 -34.33
N THR A 149 18.48 -5.89 -35.08
CA THR A 149 17.92 -5.45 -36.38
C THR A 149 16.42 -5.22 -36.35
N ALA A 150 15.69 -5.98 -35.54
CA ALA A 150 14.24 -5.88 -35.45
C ALA A 150 13.72 -6.49 -34.14
N ILE A 151 12.45 -6.21 -33.84
CA ILE A 151 11.64 -6.96 -32.90
C ILE A 151 10.50 -7.59 -33.67
N VAL A 152 10.24 -8.89 -33.47
CA VAL A 152 9.13 -9.60 -34.09
C VAL A 152 8.17 -10.08 -33.01
N GLU A 153 6.91 -9.63 -33.09
CA GLU A 153 5.88 -10.03 -32.13
C GLU A 153 5.56 -11.52 -32.25
N GLU A 154 5.21 -12.17 -31.14
CA GLU A 154 4.95 -13.63 -31.09
C GLU A 154 3.98 -14.12 -32.17
N LYS A 155 2.94 -13.34 -32.49
CA LYS A 155 1.91 -13.72 -33.45
C LYS A 155 2.37 -13.65 -34.91
N ASP A 156 3.37 -12.82 -35.18
CA ASP A 156 3.96 -12.62 -36.51
C ASP A 156 5.25 -13.43 -36.69
N ALA A 157 5.78 -14.05 -35.62
CA ALA A 157 7.05 -14.77 -35.60
C ALA A 157 6.92 -16.16 -36.24
N ASP A 158 7.89 -16.51 -37.09
CA ASP A 158 8.09 -17.88 -37.58
C ASP A 158 8.68 -18.81 -36.52
N ALA A 159 8.87 -20.08 -36.86
CA ALA A 159 9.40 -21.10 -35.95
C ALA A 159 10.84 -20.81 -35.44
N ALA A 160 11.69 -20.28 -36.33
CA ALA A 160 13.08 -19.94 -35.97
C ALA A 160 13.14 -18.72 -35.05
N GLN A 161 12.31 -17.71 -35.35
CA GLN A 161 12.15 -16.51 -34.53
C GLN A 161 11.58 -16.83 -33.14
N LYS A 162 10.58 -17.71 -33.05
CA LYS A 162 10.03 -18.18 -31.76
C LYS A 162 11.04 -18.92 -30.90
N ALA A 163 12.06 -19.55 -31.49
CA ALA A 163 13.15 -20.21 -30.77
C ALA A 163 14.12 -19.22 -30.08
N VAL A 164 14.12 -17.95 -30.49
CA VAL A 164 14.91 -16.89 -29.85
C VAL A 164 14.39 -16.68 -28.42
N ARG A 165 15.29 -16.70 -27.45
CA ARG A 165 14.93 -16.55 -26.03
C ARG A 165 14.95 -15.13 -25.54
N GLU A 166 15.73 -14.24 -26.20
CA GLU A 166 15.79 -12.83 -25.83
C GLU A 166 14.52 -12.12 -26.30
N ILE A 167 13.88 -11.42 -25.37
CA ILE A 167 12.60 -10.77 -25.59
C ILE A 167 12.69 -9.26 -25.39
N ASN A 168 11.76 -8.58 -26.04
CA ASN A 168 11.47 -7.18 -25.82
C ASN A 168 10.60 -7.00 -24.56
N THR A 169 11.01 -6.12 -23.66
CA THR A 169 10.22 -5.76 -22.49
C THR A 169 9.17 -4.67 -22.80
N GLY A 170 9.28 -4.02 -23.97
CA GLY A 170 8.50 -2.84 -24.35
C GLY A 170 9.12 -1.52 -23.91
N ILE A 171 10.04 -1.51 -22.97
CA ILE A 171 10.68 -0.28 -22.47
C ILE A 171 11.75 0.18 -23.45
N LEU A 172 11.58 1.39 -24.00
CA LEU A 172 12.38 1.95 -25.08
C LEU A 172 12.80 3.38 -24.76
N VAL A 173 14.00 3.75 -25.20
CA VAL A 173 14.47 5.15 -25.31
C VAL A 173 14.55 5.51 -26.79
N LEU A 174 13.90 6.58 -27.20
CA LEU A 174 13.78 7.01 -28.59
C LEU A 174 14.25 8.45 -28.78
N PRO A 175 15.05 8.79 -29.80
CA PRO A 175 15.45 10.17 -30.09
C PRO A 175 14.25 10.97 -30.64
N ASN A 176 13.93 12.12 -30.02
CA ASN A 176 12.77 12.93 -30.38
C ASN A 176 12.84 13.47 -31.81
N ALA A 177 14.03 13.82 -32.30
CA ALA A 177 14.24 14.33 -33.65
C ALA A 177 13.75 13.38 -34.75
N LYS A 178 13.59 12.09 -34.46
CA LYS A 178 13.11 11.06 -35.41
C LYS A 178 11.72 10.54 -35.08
N LEU A 179 11.27 10.72 -33.83
CA LEU A 179 10.11 10.05 -33.26
C LEU A 179 8.82 10.32 -34.06
N GLU A 180 8.54 11.56 -34.40
CA GLU A 180 7.34 11.94 -35.15
C GLU A 180 7.29 11.29 -36.55
N ASN A 181 8.40 11.35 -37.29
CA ASN A 181 8.50 10.76 -38.63
C ASN A 181 8.32 9.24 -38.56
N TRP A 182 8.95 8.58 -37.60
CA TRP A 182 8.82 7.13 -37.44
C TRP A 182 7.38 6.73 -37.07
N LEU A 183 6.75 7.40 -36.12
CA LEU A 183 5.38 7.10 -35.72
C LEU A 183 4.37 7.35 -36.84
N ASN A 184 4.57 8.38 -37.65
CA ASN A 184 3.71 8.67 -38.83
C ASN A 184 3.88 7.63 -39.94
N SER A 185 4.99 6.93 -40.00
CA SER A 185 5.27 5.89 -41.02
C SER A 185 4.92 4.46 -40.55
N LEU A 186 4.36 4.28 -39.34
CA LEU A 186 3.87 2.98 -38.90
C LEU A 186 2.66 2.50 -39.74
N SER A 187 2.57 1.19 -39.94
CA SER A 187 1.42 0.55 -40.54
C SER A 187 0.75 -0.41 -39.56
N SER A 188 -0.50 -0.73 -39.79
CA SER A 188 -1.25 -1.76 -39.07
C SER A 188 -1.34 -3.09 -39.82
N ASN A 189 -0.49 -3.29 -40.81
CA ASN A 189 -0.46 -4.51 -41.62
C ASN A 189 0.28 -5.64 -40.93
N ASN A 190 -0.30 -6.17 -39.88
CA ASN A 190 0.25 -7.26 -39.03
C ASN A 190 -0.88 -8.12 -38.49
N ALA A 191 -0.57 -9.22 -37.83
CA ALA A 191 -1.53 -10.21 -37.30
C ALA A 191 -2.59 -9.65 -36.34
N GLN A 192 -2.36 -8.48 -35.71
CA GLN A 192 -3.29 -7.86 -34.77
C GLN A 192 -4.04 -6.65 -35.38
N GLY A 193 -3.62 -6.14 -36.55
CA GLY A 193 -4.17 -4.91 -37.13
C GLY A 193 -3.84 -3.65 -36.31
N GLU A 194 -2.75 -3.65 -35.56
CA GLU A 194 -2.35 -2.59 -34.64
C GLU A 194 -1.07 -1.87 -35.09
N TYR A 195 -0.90 -0.62 -34.70
CA TYR A 195 0.36 0.11 -34.91
C TYR A 195 1.36 -0.31 -33.81
N TYR A 196 2.30 -1.18 -34.17
CA TYR A 196 3.30 -1.69 -33.23
C TYR A 196 4.40 -0.66 -32.97
N LEU A 197 4.64 -0.34 -31.71
CA LEU A 197 5.79 0.51 -31.32
C LEU A 197 7.10 -0.18 -31.63
N THR A 198 7.14 -1.50 -31.58
CA THR A 198 8.32 -2.34 -31.84
C THR A 198 8.84 -2.22 -33.27
N ASP A 199 8.00 -1.84 -34.24
CA ASP A 199 8.43 -1.60 -35.62
C ASP A 199 9.38 -0.40 -35.75
N LEU A 200 9.45 0.49 -34.74
CA LEU A 200 10.38 1.61 -34.71
C LEU A 200 11.84 1.13 -34.67
N ILE A 201 12.10 -0.06 -34.16
CA ILE A 201 13.47 -0.62 -34.10
C ILE A 201 13.99 -0.87 -35.52
N ALA A 202 13.20 -1.51 -36.38
CA ALA A 202 13.59 -1.72 -37.77
C ALA A 202 13.77 -0.40 -38.54
N LYS A 203 12.93 0.61 -38.24
CA LYS A 203 13.07 1.96 -38.86
C LYS A 203 14.33 2.68 -38.38
N ALA A 204 14.69 2.59 -37.10
CA ALA A 204 15.94 3.13 -36.59
C ALA A 204 17.15 2.52 -37.27
N VAL A 205 17.17 1.20 -37.41
CA VAL A 205 18.23 0.49 -38.12
C VAL A 205 18.32 0.88 -39.59
N ALA A 206 17.18 1.05 -40.28
CA ALA A 206 17.13 1.51 -41.67
C ALA A 206 17.64 2.95 -41.85
N ASP A 207 17.45 3.81 -40.83
CA ASP A 207 17.99 5.18 -40.80
C ASP A 207 19.47 5.21 -40.34
N GLY A 208 20.13 4.07 -40.11
CA GLY A 208 21.51 3.97 -39.66
C GLY A 208 21.72 4.33 -38.20
N ILE A 209 20.65 4.40 -37.40
CA ILE A 209 20.70 4.70 -35.97
C ILE A 209 20.90 3.37 -35.20
N LYS A 210 21.88 3.34 -34.32
CA LYS A 210 22.23 2.15 -33.56
C LYS A 210 21.21 1.90 -32.44
N VAL A 211 20.89 0.62 -32.23
CA VAL A 211 20.05 0.15 -31.13
C VAL A 211 20.96 -0.43 -30.05
N HIS A 212 20.85 0.10 -28.83
CA HIS A 212 21.63 -0.31 -27.66
C HIS A 212 20.78 -1.17 -26.74
N PRO A 213 20.87 -2.50 -26.84
CA PRO A 213 20.16 -3.39 -25.94
C PRO A 213 20.82 -3.38 -24.55
N VAL A 214 19.99 -3.30 -23.51
CA VAL A 214 20.37 -3.47 -22.11
C VAL A 214 19.52 -4.61 -21.55
N GLN A 215 20.15 -5.67 -21.09
CA GLN A 215 19.43 -6.76 -20.44
C GLN A 215 19.09 -6.36 -19.00
N VAL A 216 17.83 -6.56 -18.61
CA VAL A 216 17.39 -6.30 -17.24
C VAL A 216 18.11 -7.24 -16.26
N ARG A 217 18.51 -6.71 -15.10
CA ARG A 217 19.27 -7.49 -14.09
C ARG A 217 18.45 -8.60 -13.42
N ALA A 218 17.12 -8.48 -13.42
CA ALA A 218 16.19 -9.47 -12.89
C ALA A 218 14.84 -9.33 -13.60
N SER A 219 14.30 -10.43 -14.11
CA SER A 219 13.11 -10.44 -14.97
C SER A 219 11.87 -9.76 -14.35
N HIS A 220 11.70 -9.84 -13.02
CA HIS A 220 10.55 -9.22 -12.35
C HIS A 220 10.53 -7.69 -12.45
N LEU A 221 11.68 -7.03 -12.67
CA LEU A 221 11.75 -5.58 -12.84
C LEU A 221 11.07 -5.10 -14.13
N ALA A 222 11.05 -5.93 -15.16
CA ALA A 222 10.37 -5.62 -16.43
C ALA A 222 9.09 -6.45 -16.65
N ALA A 223 8.67 -7.22 -15.65
CA ALA A 223 7.48 -8.06 -15.76
C ALA A 223 6.19 -7.24 -15.69
N GLY A 224 5.34 -7.43 -16.71
CA GLY A 224 4.01 -6.82 -16.77
C GLY A 224 2.93 -7.69 -16.11
N VAL A 225 2.00 -7.06 -15.43
CA VAL A 225 0.84 -7.72 -14.83
C VAL A 225 -0.31 -7.78 -15.81
N ASN A 226 -0.73 -8.97 -16.23
CA ASN A 226 -1.84 -9.18 -17.16
C ASN A 226 -3.01 -9.96 -16.54
N ASN A 227 -2.80 -10.65 -15.42
CA ASN A 227 -3.80 -11.45 -14.71
C ASN A 227 -3.53 -11.45 -13.20
N LYS A 228 -4.43 -12.06 -12.43
CA LYS A 228 -4.34 -12.10 -10.95
C LYS A 228 -3.19 -12.95 -10.43
N LEU A 229 -2.76 -13.96 -11.17
CA LEU A 229 -1.61 -14.79 -10.79
C LEU A 229 -0.32 -13.94 -10.83
N GLN A 230 -0.06 -13.27 -11.95
CA GLN A 230 1.08 -12.37 -12.09
C GLN A 230 1.06 -11.22 -11.07
N LEU A 231 -0.14 -10.69 -10.76
CA LEU A 231 -0.30 -9.69 -9.70
C LEU A 231 0.17 -10.23 -8.34
N ALA A 232 -0.24 -11.43 -7.97
CA ALA A 232 0.12 -12.05 -6.69
C ALA A 232 1.62 -12.40 -6.63
N GLU A 233 2.20 -12.86 -7.73
CA GLU A 233 3.63 -13.14 -7.84
C GLU A 233 4.47 -11.88 -7.63
N LEU A 234 4.15 -10.78 -8.33
CA LEU A 234 4.87 -9.52 -8.17
C LEU A 234 4.62 -8.86 -6.80
N GLU A 235 3.42 -9.00 -6.23
CA GLU A 235 3.18 -8.59 -4.84
C GLU A 235 4.14 -9.32 -3.89
N ARG A 236 4.28 -10.65 -4.00
CA ARG A 236 5.17 -11.41 -3.12
C ARG A 236 6.64 -11.06 -3.30
N ILE A 237 7.09 -10.83 -4.53
CA ILE A 237 8.45 -10.35 -4.81
C ILE A 237 8.67 -9.00 -4.14
N PHE A 238 7.77 -8.06 -4.34
CA PHE A 238 7.83 -6.73 -3.72
C PHE A 238 7.92 -6.81 -2.19
N GLN A 239 7.06 -7.61 -1.55
CA GLN A 239 7.07 -7.77 -0.10
C GLN A 239 8.36 -8.41 0.41
N THR A 240 8.92 -9.34 -0.34
CA THR A 240 10.22 -9.96 -0.01
C THR A 240 11.35 -8.93 -0.07
N GLU A 241 11.37 -8.07 -1.06
CA GLU A 241 12.35 -6.98 -1.17
C GLU A 241 12.22 -5.96 -0.03
N GLN A 242 10.98 -5.58 0.33
CA GLN A 242 10.73 -4.71 1.49
C GLN A 242 11.22 -5.35 2.79
N ALA A 243 10.92 -6.62 3.02
CA ALA A 243 11.38 -7.36 4.20
C ALA A 243 12.92 -7.42 4.27
N GLN A 244 13.58 -7.70 3.13
CA GLN A 244 15.04 -7.70 3.07
C GLN A 244 15.65 -6.32 3.33
N ALA A 245 15.03 -5.25 2.84
CA ALA A 245 15.47 -3.88 3.11
C ALA A 245 15.38 -3.56 4.61
N LEU A 246 14.28 -3.93 5.27
CA LEU A 246 14.10 -3.74 6.71
C LEU A 246 15.11 -4.54 7.54
N LEU A 247 15.37 -5.80 7.19
CA LEU A 247 16.39 -6.62 7.85
C LEU A 247 17.79 -5.99 7.73
N LYS A 248 18.14 -5.47 6.54
CA LYS A 248 19.41 -4.75 6.33
C LYS A 248 19.49 -3.42 7.12
N ALA A 249 18.33 -2.80 7.37
CA ALA A 249 18.22 -1.57 8.16
C ALA A 249 18.17 -1.84 9.69
N GLY A 250 18.24 -3.11 10.13
CA GLY A 250 18.33 -3.47 11.55
C GLY A 250 17.01 -3.87 12.21
N VAL A 251 15.90 -3.94 11.46
CA VAL A 251 14.64 -4.49 12.00
C VAL A 251 14.73 -6.01 12.08
N THR A 252 14.32 -6.60 13.18
CA THR A 252 14.21 -8.05 13.30
C THR A 252 12.83 -8.51 12.82
N LEU A 253 12.78 -9.25 11.72
CA LEU A 253 11.58 -9.96 11.25
C LEU A 253 11.71 -11.45 11.60
N ARG A 254 10.75 -12.02 12.36
CA ARG A 254 10.77 -13.46 12.75
C ARG A 254 10.64 -14.37 11.54
N ASP A 255 9.83 -13.97 10.56
CA ASP A 255 9.70 -14.66 9.27
C ASP A 255 9.42 -13.63 8.16
N PRO A 256 10.42 -13.29 7.34
CA PRO A 256 10.28 -12.30 6.28
C PRO A 256 9.26 -12.70 5.20
N ALA A 257 8.94 -14.01 5.03
CA ALA A 257 7.95 -14.47 4.07
C ALA A 257 6.49 -14.22 4.54
N ARG A 258 6.29 -13.99 5.83
CA ARG A 258 4.97 -13.76 6.45
C ARG A 258 4.84 -12.35 7.04
N PHE A 259 5.36 -11.37 6.32
CA PHE A 259 5.29 -9.96 6.65
C PHE A 259 4.84 -9.19 5.42
N ASP A 260 3.91 -8.24 5.58
CA ASP A 260 3.46 -7.35 4.52
C ASP A 260 3.57 -5.88 4.93
N LEU A 261 4.23 -5.08 4.09
CA LEU A 261 4.26 -3.63 4.18
C LEU A 261 3.49 -3.01 3.00
N ARG A 262 2.34 -2.44 3.27
CA ARG A 262 1.45 -1.79 2.29
C ARG A 262 1.45 -0.29 2.46
N GLY A 263 2.62 0.33 2.38
CA GLY A 263 2.81 1.76 2.61
C GLY A 263 4.24 2.10 2.96
N ARG A 264 4.44 2.93 3.97
CA ARG A 264 5.76 3.37 4.43
C ARG A 264 5.95 3.06 5.91
N LEU A 265 7.14 2.61 6.27
CA LEU A 265 7.55 2.40 7.64
C LEU A 265 8.78 3.26 7.96
N LYS A 266 8.65 4.14 8.94
CA LYS A 266 9.75 4.72 9.68
C LYS A 266 9.95 3.94 10.96
N HIS A 267 11.16 3.54 11.28
CA HIS A 267 11.46 2.76 12.47
C HIS A 267 12.69 3.28 13.21
N GLY A 268 12.72 3.05 14.53
CA GLY A 268 13.88 3.22 15.39
C GLY A 268 14.79 2.00 15.38
N GLN A 269 15.62 1.89 16.41
CA GLN A 269 16.53 0.77 16.63
C GLN A 269 15.84 -0.37 17.40
N ASP A 270 16.36 -1.59 17.25
CA ASP A 270 15.93 -2.78 18.00
C ASP A 270 14.43 -3.10 17.91
N VAL A 271 13.82 -2.79 16.77
CA VAL A 271 12.42 -3.13 16.48
C VAL A 271 12.31 -4.60 16.12
N VAL A 272 11.36 -5.30 16.76
CA VAL A 272 11.07 -6.72 16.51
C VAL A 272 9.63 -6.88 15.99
N ILE A 273 9.46 -7.54 14.85
CA ILE A 273 8.16 -7.81 14.23
C ILE A 273 7.98 -9.32 14.05
N ASP A 274 6.91 -9.85 14.57
CA ASP A 274 6.58 -11.27 14.51
C ASP A 274 5.82 -11.63 13.21
N VAL A 275 5.44 -12.88 13.07
CA VAL A 275 4.84 -13.44 11.86
C VAL A 275 3.42 -12.89 11.59
N ASN A 276 3.04 -12.86 10.30
CA ASN A 276 1.71 -12.45 9.83
C ASN A 276 1.31 -11.03 10.24
N VAL A 277 2.29 -10.15 10.44
CA VAL A 277 2.03 -8.73 10.69
C VAL A 277 1.81 -8.02 9.37
N VAL A 278 0.75 -7.21 9.32
CA VAL A 278 0.44 -6.33 8.18
C VAL A 278 0.55 -4.89 8.64
N LEU A 279 1.46 -4.14 8.03
CA LEU A 279 1.59 -2.69 8.20
C LEU A 279 1.03 -1.97 6.98
N GLU A 280 0.07 -1.05 7.18
CA GLU A 280 -0.60 -0.34 6.08
C GLU A 280 -0.55 1.18 6.26
N GLY A 281 -0.37 1.92 5.16
CA GLY A 281 -0.31 3.38 5.16
C GLY A 281 0.99 3.93 5.73
N ASP A 282 0.92 5.00 6.51
CA ASP A 282 2.08 5.65 7.12
C ASP A 282 2.26 5.19 8.57
N ILE A 283 3.35 4.47 8.82
CA ILE A 283 3.66 3.90 10.13
C ILE A 283 4.96 4.51 10.65
N GLU A 284 4.94 4.96 11.91
CA GLU A 284 6.14 5.40 12.64
C GLU A 284 6.29 4.55 13.91
N ILE A 285 7.46 3.92 14.09
CA ILE A 285 7.75 3.04 15.24
C ILE A 285 9.04 3.51 15.90
N GLY A 286 9.00 3.75 17.20
CA GLY A 286 10.16 4.13 18.01
C GLY A 286 11.11 2.96 18.30
N ASP A 287 12.16 3.25 19.09
CA ASP A 287 13.15 2.25 19.48
C ASP A 287 12.56 1.17 20.40
N ASN A 288 13.10 -0.04 20.35
CA ASN A 288 12.75 -1.18 21.21
C ASN A 288 11.25 -1.55 21.16
N VAL A 289 10.56 -1.29 20.08
CA VAL A 289 9.15 -1.69 19.92
C VAL A 289 9.07 -3.15 19.50
N GLU A 290 8.20 -3.90 20.17
CA GLU A 290 7.89 -5.29 19.82
C GLU A 290 6.46 -5.39 19.29
N ILE A 291 6.28 -5.97 18.09
CA ILE A 291 4.98 -6.24 17.48
C ILE A 291 4.77 -7.74 17.39
N GLY A 292 3.79 -8.25 18.12
CA GLY A 292 3.44 -9.67 18.18
C GLY A 292 2.71 -10.16 16.90
N ALA A 293 2.61 -11.47 16.79
CA ALA A 293 2.04 -12.14 15.63
C ALA A 293 0.60 -11.75 15.33
N ASN A 294 0.25 -11.75 14.04
CA ASN A 294 -1.12 -11.49 13.55
C ASN A 294 -1.67 -10.10 13.90
N CYS A 295 -0.81 -9.12 14.10
CA CYS A 295 -1.23 -7.73 14.27
C CYS A 295 -1.47 -7.06 12.93
N VAL A 296 -2.50 -6.21 12.87
CA VAL A 296 -2.77 -5.31 11.75
C VAL A 296 -2.66 -3.87 12.23
N ILE A 297 -1.74 -3.11 11.64
CA ILE A 297 -1.46 -1.74 12.06
C ILE A 297 -1.54 -0.83 10.84
N LYS A 298 -2.40 0.19 10.93
CA LYS A 298 -2.66 1.13 9.84
C LYS A 298 -2.55 2.57 10.33
N ASN A 299 -1.78 3.40 9.59
CA ASN A 299 -1.63 4.84 9.88
C ASN A 299 -1.41 5.10 11.38
N ALA A 300 -0.37 4.54 11.98
CA ALA A 300 -0.17 4.62 13.43
C ALA A 300 1.22 5.10 13.79
N LYS A 301 1.30 5.81 14.93
CA LYS A 301 2.57 6.15 15.58
C LYS A 301 2.69 5.39 16.88
N ILE A 302 3.80 4.72 17.08
CA ILE A 302 4.05 3.89 18.27
C ILE A 302 5.38 4.34 18.91
N GLY A 303 5.30 4.89 20.10
CA GLY A 303 6.44 5.38 20.86
C GLY A 303 7.34 4.25 21.38
N ALA A 304 8.56 4.62 21.71
CA ALA A 304 9.63 3.71 22.12
C ALA A 304 9.24 2.79 23.29
N ASN A 305 9.85 1.61 23.34
CA ASN A 305 9.68 0.59 24.39
C ASN A 305 8.23 0.06 24.52
N SER A 306 7.37 0.31 23.54
CA SER A 306 5.99 -0.18 23.56
C SER A 306 5.89 -1.60 23.00
N LYS A 307 4.95 -2.39 23.54
CA LYS A 307 4.69 -3.77 23.15
C LYS A 307 3.26 -3.92 22.64
N ILE A 308 3.13 -4.38 21.41
CA ILE A 308 1.84 -4.72 20.81
C ILE A 308 1.72 -6.24 20.80
N ALA A 309 0.90 -6.77 21.70
CA ALA A 309 0.70 -8.20 21.83
C ALA A 309 -0.15 -8.78 20.67
N PRO A 310 -0.06 -10.11 20.42
CA PRO A 310 -0.68 -10.74 19.25
C PRO A 310 -2.17 -10.44 19.05
N PHE A 311 -2.62 -10.50 17.78
CA PHE A 311 -4.01 -10.30 17.38
C PHE A 311 -4.59 -8.92 17.71
N SER A 312 -3.75 -7.91 17.86
CA SER A 312 -4.20 -6.53 18.07
C SER A 312 -4.37 -5.79 16.75
N HIS A 313 -5.36 -4.89 16.71
CA HIS A 313 -5.66 -4.06 15.55
C HIS A 313 -5.58 -2.57 15.92
N LEU A 314 -4.68 -1.85 15.29
CA LEU A 314 -4.44 -0.43 15.49
C LEU A 314 -4.69 0.32 14.18
N GLU A 315 -5.54 1.36 14.21
CA GLU A 315 -5.89 2.15 13.02
C GLU A 315 -6.00 3.62 13.37
N ASP A 316 -5.32 4.49 12.59
CA ASP A 316 -5.37 5.96 12.69
C ASP A 316 -5.21 6.44 14.16
N CYS A 317 -4.17 5.97 14.86
CA CYS A 317 -3.98 6.17 16.28
C CYS A 317 -2.55 6.57 16.64
N GLU A 318 -2.42 7.15 17.84
CA GLU A 318 -1.14 7.53 18.41
C GLU A 318 -0.93 6.83 19.76
N VAL A 319 0.20 6.18 19.92
CA VAL A 319 0.60 5.45 21.13
C VAL A 319 1.91 6.04 21.65
N GLY A 320 1.93 6.51 22.87
CA GLY A 320 3.11 7.02 23.55
C GLY A 320 4.15 5.94 23.85
N GLN A 321 5.08 6.24 24.75
CA GLN A 321 6.17 5.33 25.12
C GLN A 321 5.77 4.34 26.22
N ASN A 322 6.48 3.22 26.31
CA ASN A 322 6.33 2.20 27.34
C ASN A 322 4.91 1.61 27.46
N ASN A 323 4.13 1.63 26.39
CA ASN A 323 2.77 1.12 26.42
C ASN A 323 2.73 -0.40 26.25
N GLN A 324 1.74 -1.05 26.86
CA GLN A 324 1.42 -2.45 26.65
C GLN A 324 0.01 -2.57 26.10
N ILE A 325 -0.10 -3.11 24.87
CA ILE A 325 -1.36 -3.16 24.11
C ILE A 325 -1.65 -4.59 23.70
N GLY A 326 -2.80 -5.08 24.07
CA GLY A 326 -3.27 -6.42 23.72
C GLY A 326 -3.01 -7.48 24.79
N PRO A 327 -3.16 -8.77 24.43
CA PRO A 327 -3.59 -9.26 23.12
C PRO A 327 -5.07 -8.94 22.80
N TYR A 328 -5.47 -9.07 21.52
CA TYR A 328 -6.85 -8.80 21.08
C TYR A 328 -7.37 -7.41 21.44
N ALA A 329 -6.49 -6.39 21.47
CA ALA A 329 -6.89 -5.00 21.66
C ALA A 329 -7.22 -4.35 20.33
N ARG A 330 -8.15 -3.39 20.36
CA ARG A 330 -8.51 -2.61 19.19
C ARG A 330 -8.41 -1.11 19.45
N LEU A 331 -7.43 -0.45 18.83
CA LEU A 331 -7.38 1.01 18.78
C LEU A 331 -7.96 1.47 17.44
N ARG A 332 -8.97 2.32 17.53
CA ARG A 332 -9.71 2.87 16.38
C ARG A 332 -9.31 4.31 16.12
N PRO A 333 -9.77 4.91 14.99
CA PRO A 333 -9.41 6.27 14.65
C PRO A 333 -9.55 7.27 15.80
N GLN A 334 -8.53 8.14 15.92
CA GLN A 334 -8.39 9.16 16.93
C GLN A 334 -8.19 8.64 18.38
N ALA A 335 -7.83 7.38 18.56
CA ALA A 335 -7.32 6.90 19.84
C ALA A 335 -5.91 7.45 20.09
N ARG A 336 -5.71 8.13 21.22
CA ARG A 336 -4.43 8.69 21.64
C ARG A 336 -4.09 8.22 23.03
N LEU A 337 -3.00 7.48 23.15
CA LEU A 337 -2.51 6.97 24.41
C LEU A 337 -1.24 7.74 24.82
N SER A 338 -1.22 8.28 26.01
CA SER A 338 0.00 8.81 26.61
C SER A 338 0.99 7.69 26.96
N ASP A 339 2.05 8.00 27.71
CA ASP A 339 3.03 7.01 28.12
C ASP A 339 2.51 6.09 29.24
N ASP A 340 3.12 4.91 29.36
CA ASP A 340 2.89 3.93 30.44
C ASP A 340 1.43 3.43 30.51
N VAL A 341 0.66 3.53 29.43
CA VAL A 341 -0.74 3.04 29.36
C VAL A 341 -0.77 1.54 29.13
N HIS A 342 -1.71 0.87 29.80
CA HIS A 342 -1.92 -0.56 29.63
C HIS A 342 -3.35 -0.83 29.11
N VAL A 343 -3.44 -1.35 27.89
CA VAL A 343 -4.67 -1.77 27.22
C VAL A 343 -4.63 -3.28 27.05
N GLY A 344 -5.47 -4.00 27.77
CA GLY A 344 -5.47 -5.45 27.75
C GLY A 344 -6.42 -6.07 26.71
N ASN A 345 -6.79 -7.33 26.96
CA ASN A 345 -7.54 -8.11 26.00
C ASN A 345 -9.03 -7.72 25.89
N PHE A 346 -9.51 -7.72 24.63
CA PHE A 346 -10.89 -7.35 24.28
C PHE A 346 -11.26 -5.93 24.74
N VAL A 347 -10.29 -5.03 24.70
CA VAL A 347 -10.51 -3.60 24.96
C VAL A 347 -10.54 -2.87 23.64
N GLU A 348 -11.58 -2.06 23.44
CA GLU A 348 -11.72 -1.18 22.29
C GLU A 348 -11.67 0.30 22.71
N ILE A 349 -10.79 1.09 22.07
CA ILE A 349 -10.67 2.53 22.30
C ILE A 349 -10.90 3.28 20.99
N LYS A 350 -11.79 4.26 20.99
CA LYS A 350 -12.15 5.05 19.81
C LYS A 350 -12.31 6.53 20.18
N ASN A 351 -11.69 7.43 19.39
CA ASN A 351 -11.83 8.87 19.59
C ASN A 351 -11.70 9.26 21.07
N ALA A 352 -10.61 8.82 21.70
CA ALA A 352 -10.40 9.02 23.11
C ALA A 352 -8.93 9.32 23.42
N ALA A 353 -8.70 10.24 24.36
CA ALA A 353 -7.40 10.55 24.90
C ALA A 353 -7.24 9.86 26.26
N ILE A 354 -6.19 9.05 26.41
CA ILE A 354 -5.93 8.27 27.61
C ILE A 354 -4.66 8.80 28.29
N GLY A 355 -4.78 9.26 29.50
CA GLY A 355 -3.71 9.85 30.28
C GLY A 355 -2.67 8.82 30.77
N LYS A 356 -1.49 9.33 31.13
CA LYS A 356 -0.30 8.55 31.52
C LYS A 356 -0.60 7.55 32.64
N GLY A 357 -0.12 6.32 32.47
CA GLY A 357 -0.21 5.26 33.47
C GLY A 357 -1.62 4.71 33.71
N THR A 358 -2.58 5.04 32.84
CA THR A 358 -3.95 4.53 32.90
C THR A 358 -4.03 3.10 32.42
N LYS A 359 -4.92 2.31 33.01
CA LYS A 359 -5.08 0.88 32.75
C LYS A 359 -6.53 0.53 32.39
N ALA A 360 -6.71 -0.17 31.30
CA ALA A 360 -7.97 -0.80 30.87
C ALA A 360 -7.64 -2.21 30.39
N ASN A 361 -7.74 -3.21 31.28
CA ASN A 361 -7.11 -4.50 31.04
C ASN A 361 -8.05 -5.56 30.44
N HIS A 362 -9.38 -5.42 30.57
CA HIS A 362 -10.31 -6.49 30.21
C HIS A 362 -11.66 -5.99 29.74
N LEU A 363 -12.13 -6.47 28.57
CA LEU A 363 -13.54 -6.41 28.13
C LEU A 363 -14.17 -5.01 28.26
N THR A 364 -13.49 -3.98 27.80
CA THR A 364 -13.88 -2.58 28.06
C THR A 364 -14.05 -1.81 26.75
N TYR A 365 -15.08 -0.98 26.65
CA TYR A 365 -15.25 -0.02 25.57
C TYR A 365 -15.08 1.42 26.07
N ILE A 366 -14.12 2.15 25.47
CA ILE A 366 -13.84 3.56 25.76
C ILE A 366 -14.01 4.35 24.45
N GLY A 367 -15.15 5.04 24.34
CA GLY A 367 -15.48 5.85 23.16
C GLY A 367 -15.80 7.29 23.51
N ASP A 368 -15.33 8.23 22.66
CA ASP A 368 -15.58 9.68 22.81
C ASP A 368 -15.27 10.20 24.23
N ALA A 369 -14.04 9.93 24.70
CA ALA A 369 -13.66 10.17 26.10
C ALA A 369 -12.34 10.94 26.26
N GLU A 370 -12.26 11.72 27.34
CA GLU A 370 -11.02 12.24 27.90
C GLU A 370 -10.79 11.58 29.24
N VAL A 371 -9.68 10.87 29.39
CA VAL A 371 -9.34 10.11 30.60
C VAL A 371 -8.02 10.61 31.15
N GLY A 372 -8.01 10.99 32.41
CA GLY A 372 -6.85 11.44 33.15
C GLY A 372 -5.83 10.32 33.37
N SER A 373 -4.79 10.69 34.11
CA SER A 373 -3.65 9.80 34.40
C SER A 373 -3.95 8.83 35.55
N LYS A 374 -3.26 7.67 35.52
CA LYS A 374 -3.33 6.64 36.58
C LYS A 374 -4.75 6.15 36.91
N THR A 375 -5.68 6.32 35.99
CA THR A 375 -7.04 5.81 36.10
C THR A 375 -7.07 4.32 35.81
N ASN A 376 -7.95 3.59 36.49
CA ASN A 376 -8.12 2.15 36.30
C ASN A 376 -9.56 1.80 35.94
N PHE A 377 -9.74 1.18 34.80
CA PHE A 377 -11.02 0.63 34.34
C PHE A 377 -11.18 -0.80 34.84
N GLY A 378 -12.22 -1.07 35.62
CA GLY A 378 -12.61 -2.43 35.97
C GLY A 378 -13.12 -3.20 34.76
N ALA A 379 -12.96 -4.51 34.79
CA ALA A 379 -13.39 -5.40 33.70
C ALA A 379 -14.87 -5.22 33.36
N GLY A 380 -15.21 -5.19 32.07
CA GLY A 380 -16.58 -5.03 31.60
C GLY A 380 -17.12 -3.60 31.67
N THR A 381 -16.27 -2.60 31.85
CA THR A 381 -16.70 -1.19 31.83
C THR A 381 -17.05 -0.74 30.41
N ILE A 382 -18.21 -0.10 30.26
CA ILE A 382 -18.70 0.43 29.00
C ILE A 382 -18.98 1.94 29.14
N ILE A 383 -18.43 2.74 28.24
CA ILE A 383 -18.86 4.12 28.04
C ILE A 383 -20.00 4.12 27.03
N ALA A 384 -21.23 4.34 27.49
CA ALA A 384 -22.41 4.50 26.64
C ALA A 384 -22.43 5.92 26.07
N ASN A 385 -21.74 6.13 24.96
CA ASN A 385 -21.50 7.43 24.34
C ASN A 385 -22.48 7.83 23.23
N TYR A 386 -23.45 6.97 22.91
CA TYR A 386 -24.41 7.17 21.82
C TYR A 386 -25.85 7.05 22.33
N ASP A 387 -26.69 8.06 22.05
CA ASP A 387 -28.08 8.14 22.50
C ASP A 387 -29.13 7.67 21.47
N GLY A 388 -28.66 7.13 20.34
CA GLY A 388 -29.50 6.76 19.20
C GLY A 388 -29.47 7.74 18.05
N ALA A 389 -29.00 8.99 18.29
CA ALA A 389 -28.85 10.04 17.28
C ALA A 389 -27.49 10.73 17.36
N ASN A 390 -27.03 11.07 18.56
CA ASN A 390 -25.82 11.86 18.79
C ASN A 390 -24.81 11.11 19.65
N LYS A 391 -23.55 11.50 19.52
CA LYS A 391 -22.46 11.06 20.39
C LYS A 391 -22.18 12.11 21.44
N HIS A 392 -21.95 11.65 22.65
CA HIS A 392 -21.68 12.47 23.82
C HIS A 392 -20.34 12.11 24.43
N LYS A 393 -19.69 13.11 25.05
CA LYS A 393 -18.36 12.97 25.61
C LYS A 393 -18.42 12.60 27.09
N THR A 394 -17.52 11.70 27.48
CA THR A 394 -17.23 11.38 28.88
C THR A 394 -15.90 12.00 29.30
N VAL A 395 -15.84 12.62 30.46
CA VAL A 395 -14.61 13.17 31.01
C VAL A 395 -14.33 12.49 32.35
N ILE A 396 -13.13 11.90 32.46
CA ILE A 396 -12.69 11.16 33.66
C ILE A 396 -11.39 11.78 34.16
N GLY A 397 -11.35 12.18 35.41
CA GLY A 397 -10.19 12.79 36.05
C GLY A 397 -9.04 11.82 36.29
N ASP A 398 -8.08 12.29 37.08
CA ASP A 398 -6.90 11.53 37.45
C ASP A 398 -7.19 10.54 38.60
N GLU A 399 -6.45 9.44 38.65
CA GLU A 399 -6.48 8.44 39.73
C GLU A 399 -7.88 7.85 40.00
N VAL A 400 -8.78 7.89 39.02
CA VAL A 400 -10.14 7.32 39.14
C VAL A 400 -10.08 5.80 39.15
N ARG A 401 -10.93 5.16 39.95
CA ARG A 401 -11.10 3.72 39.99
C ARG A 401 -12.53 3.35 39.60
N ILE A 402 -12.68 2.84 38.40
CA ILE A 402 -13.98 2.40 37.90
C ILE A 402 -14.15 0.93 38.25
N GLY A 403 -15.24 0.61 38.95
CA GLY A 403 -15.56 -0.79 39.33
C GLY A 403 -15.91 -1.64 38.11
N SER A 404 -15.77 -2.95 38.24
CA SER A 404 -16.13 -3.89 37.15
C SER A 404 -17.61 -3.80 36.79
N ASN A 405 -17.94 -4.08 35.51
CA ASN A 405 -19.31 -4.03 34.96
C ASN A 405 -20.02 -2.69 35.20
N CYS A 406 -19.27 -1.58 35.21
CA CYS A 406 -19.85 -0.25 35.26
C CYS A 406 -20.24 0.23 33.86
N VAL A 407 -21.38 0.93 33.78
CA VAL A 407 -21.78 1.68 32.59
C VAL A 407 -21.71 3.17 32.90
N LEU A 408 -20.91 3.92 32.13
CA LEU A 408 -20.86 5.38 32.20
C LEU A 408 -21.73 5.94 31.07
N VAL A 409 -22.86 6.53 31.41
CA VAL A 409 -23.80 7.09 30.41
C VAL A 409 -23.41 8.53 30.12
N ALA A 410 -22.89 8.75 28.93
CA ALA A 410 -22.48 10.08 28.48
C ALA A 410 -23.69 10.95 28.12
N PRO A 411 -23.62 12.31 28.33
CA PRO A 411 -22.46 13.03 28.85
C PRO A 411 -22.31 12.88 30.38
N VAL A 412 -21.13 12.50 30.86
CA VAL A 412 -20.87 12.41 32.30
C VAL A 412 -19.43 12.82 32.60
N LYS A 413 -19.24 13.45 33.77
CA LYS A 413 -17.91 13.82 34.29
C LYS A 413 -17.66 13.14 35.62
N LEU A 414 -16.55 12.45 35.73
CA LEU A 414 -16.00 11.94 36.99
C LEU A 414 -14.80 12.80 37.38
N GLY A 415 -14.81 13.38 38.57
CA GLY A 415 -13.70 14.13 39.13
C GLY A 415 -12.50 13.26 39.46
N ASN A 416 -11.45 13.87 40.02
CA ASN A 416 -10.24 13.16 40.42
C ASN A 416 -10.50 12.22 41.59
N LYS A 417 -9.78 11.09 41.65
CA LYS A 417 -9.86 10.13 42.75
C LYS A 417 -11.28 9.61 43.05
N VAL A 418 -12.17 9.67 42.09
CA VAL A 418 -13.49 9.06 42.19
C VAL A 418 -13.35 7.54 42.17
N THR A 419 -14.17 6.86 42.95
CA THR A 419 -14.37 5.42 42.87
C THR A 419 -15.81 5.14 42.49
N THR A 420 -16.07 4.26 41.52
CA THR A 420 -17.42 3.75 41.25
C THR A 420 -17.53 2.30 41.74
N GLY A 421 -18.63 1.96 42.39
CA GLY A 421 -18.86 0.58 42.85
C GLY A 421 -19.17 -0.34 41.66
N ALA A 422 -18.68 -1.56 41.69
CA ALA A 422 -18.93 -2.56 40.64
C ALA A 422 -20.42 -2.75 40.36
N GLY A 423 -20.80 -2.94 39.07
CA GLY A 423 -22.18 -3.10 38.63
C GLY A 423 -23.02 -1.81 38.63
N SER A 424 -22.39 -0.64 38.73
CA SER A 424 -23.09 0.64 38.76
C SER A 424 -23.30 1.22 37.37
N THR A 425 -24.48 1.81 37.13
CA THR A 425 -24.78 2.65 35.97
C THR A 425 -24.73 4.11 36.37
N ILE A 426 -23.66 4.82 35.98
CA ILE A 426 -23.42 6.21 36.38
C ILE A 426 -23.99 7.14 35.29
N THR A 427 -25.00 7.94 35.66
CA THR A 427 -25.73 8.85 34.78
C THR A 427 -25.59 10.32 35.15
N LYS A 428 -24.92 10.63 36.27
CA LYS A 428 -24.72 11.99 36.78
C LYS A 428 -23.23 12.21 37.08
N ASN A 429 -22.83 13.48 36.99
CA ASN A 429 -21.47 13.88 37.36
C ASN A 429 -21.15 13.51 38.82
N VAL A 430 -19.90 13.15 39.05
CA VAL A 430 -19.37 12.81 40.38
C VAL A 430 -18.21 13.73 40.70
N GLU A 431 -18.28 14.42 41.82
CA GLU A 431 -17.22 15.31 42.29
C GLU A 431 -15.99 14.53 42.77
N ASP A 432 -14.86 15.23 42.92
CA ASP A 432 -13.59 14.68 43.37
C ASP A 432 -13.71 13.90 44.68
N ASN A 433 -12.93 12.88 44.86
CA ASN A 433 -12.78 12.07 46.09
C ASN A 433 -14.12 11.42 46.58
N LYS A 434 -15.04 11.12 45.69
CA LYS A 434 -16.33 10.49 46.03
C LYS A 434 -16.39 9.03 45.61
N LEU A 435 -17.18 8.25 46.38
CA LEU A 435 -17.66 6.94 45.99
C LEU A 435 -19.06 7.05 45.38
N ALA A 436 -19.22 6.64 44.12
CA ALA A 436 -20.53 6.61 43.45
C ALA A 436 -21.06 5.17 43.36
N LEU A 437 -22.28 4.96 43.81
CA LEU A 437 -22.98 3.67 43.76
C LEU A 437 -24.33 3.87 43.07
N ALA A 438 -24.60 3.11 42.03
CA ALA A 438 -25.87 3.18 41.28
C ALA A 438 -26.27 1.73 40.85
N ARG A 439 -26.64 0.94 41.88
CA ARG A 439 -27.08 -0.46 41.71
C ARG A 439 -28.14 -0.80 42.74
N ALA A 440 -28.97 -1.81 42.47
CA ALA A 440 -29.95 -2.31 43.42
C ALA A 440 -29.31 -2.83 44.70
N ARG A 441 -30.04 -2.70 45.84
CA ARG A 441 -29.60 -3.35 47.09
C ARG A 441 -29.75 -4.86 46.95
N GLN A 442 -28.75 -5.60 47.38
CA GLN A 442 -28.78 -7.06 47.34
C GLN A 442 -29.92 -7.60 48.22
N THR A 443 -30.70 -8.50 47.64
CA THR A 443 -31.75 -9.22 48.35
C THR A 443 -31.45 -10.73 48.30
N VAL A 444 -31.61 -11.40 49.44
CA VAL A 444 -31.50 -12.85 49.54
C VAL A 444 -32.91 -13.41 49.73
N ILE A 445 -33.29 -14.37 48.89
CA ILE A 445 -34.60 -15.05 48.99
C ILE A 445 -34.38 -16.36 49.75
N GLU A 446 -34.82 -16.37 50.99
CA GLU A 446 -34.79 -17.59 51.82
C GLU A 446 -35.80 -18.62 51.28
N GLY A 447 -35.45 -19.87 51.39
CA GLY A 447 -36.33 -20.97 50.92
C GLY A 447 -36.41 -21.11 49.40
N TRP A 448 -35.60 -20.40 48.59
CA TRP A 448 -35.54 -20.59 47.17
C TRP A 448 -35.04 -22.00 46.81
N VAL A 449 -35.84 -22.75 46.05
CA VAL A 449 -35.47 -24.09 45.57
C VAL A 449 -35.05 -23.97 44.10
N ARG A 450 -33.87 -24.49 43.79
CA ARG A 450 -33.40 -24.54 42.41
C ARG A 450 -34.27 -25.45 41.57
N PRO A 451 -34.79 -25.02 40.40
CA PRO A 451 -35.47 -25.92 39.50
C PRO A 451 -34.54 -27.05 39.05
N GLU A 452 -35.01 -28.29 39.19
CA GLU A 452 -34.31 -29.48 38.67
C GLU A 452 -35.04 -29.95 37.41
N LYS A 453 -34.28 -30.56 36.45
CA LYS A 453 -34.94 -31.26 35.32
C LYS A 453 -35.72 -32.40 35.91
N GLY A 454 -37.04 -32.37 35.78
CA GLY A 454 -37.88 -33.52 36.11
C GLY A 454 -37.48 -34.71 35.26
N ASP A 455 -37.37 -35.88 35.88
CA ASP A 455 -37.29 -37.14 35.15
C ASP A 455 -38.51 -37.23 34.26
N GLU A 456 -38.31 -37.12 32.95
CA GLU A 456 -39.36 -37.45 31.99
C GLU A 456 -39.67 -38.93 32.18
N LYS A 457 -40.90 -39.21 32.68
CA LYS A 457 -41.45 -40.56 32.72
C LYS A 457 -41.83 -41.02 31.32
#